data_65d6a1d0bad370971dd32c858c8632ee
#
_entry.id   65d6a1d0bad370971dd32c858c8632ee
#
_cell.length_a   1.000
_cell.length_b   1.000
_cell.length_c   1.000
_cell.angle_alpha   90.00
_cell.angle_beta   90.00
_cell.angle_gamma   90.00
#
_symmetry.space_group_name_H-M   'P 1'
#
loop_
_entity.id
_entity.type
_entity.pdbx_description
1 polymer ?
#
loop_
_entity_poly.entity_id
_entity_poly.type
_entity_poly.pdbx_seq_one_letter_code
_entity_poly.pdbx_strand_id
1 'polypeptide(L)'
;MPAPARLIVNLDVPDLARAERFYCDVFGVTVGRRLGGGAVELLGLEAPLYLLEVAGGSVASRASPAVRDYRRHWTPVHLDVAVEDIDRARSVAIAAGAVDETGVRDAPYGRIATFADPFGHGFCLIEFNEGGYDAIAT
;
A
#
# COMPACT_ATOMS: atom_id res chain seq x y z
N MET A 1 -6.77 -29.94 12.73
CA MET A 1 -6.69 -28.96 11.61
C MET A 1 -5.49 -28.05 11.80
N PRO A 2 -4.64 -27.91 10.80
CA PRO A 2 -3.58 -26.92 10.88
C PRO A 2 -4.18 -25.50 10.94
N ALA A 3 -3.46 -24.57 11.53
CA ALA A 3 -3.86 -23.18 11.53
C ALA A 3 -3.83 -22.62 10.07
N PRO A 4 -4.68 -21.66 9.73
CA PRO A 4 -4.60 -20.98 8.44
C PRO A 4 -3.23 -20.33 8.24
N ALA A 5 -2.83 -20.20 7.00
CA ALA A 5 -1.64 -19.42 6.65
C ALA A 5 -1.83 -17.94 7.09
N ARG A 6 -0.73 -17.28 7.37
CA ARG A 6 -0.74 -15.86 7.73
C ARG A 6 -0.19 -15.04 6.58
N LEU A 7 -0.86 -13.92 6.30
CA LEU A 7 -0.42 -13.01 5.25
C LEU A 7 0.61 -12.02 5.81
N ILE A 8 1.69 -11.85 5.08
CA ILE A 8 2.69 -10.81 5.29
C ILE A 8 2.83 -10.08 3.96
N VAL A 9 2.77 -8.75 3.99
CA VAL A 9 2.93 -7.93 2.79
C VAL A 9 4.31 -7.29 2.81
N ASN A 10 5.07 -7.47 1.75
CA ASN A 10 6.37 -6.82 1.57
C ASN A 10 6.30 -5.82 0.42
N LEU A 11 6.79 -4.62 0.63
CA LEU A 11 6.99 -3.62 -0.40
C LEU A 11 8.48 -3.29 -0.51
N ASP A 12 9.03 -3.46 -1.70
CA ASP A 12 10.37 -2.99 -2.00
C ASP A 12 10.32 -1.47 -2.22
N VAL A 13 11.27 -0.75 -1.63
CA VAL A 13 11.36 0.70 -1.74
C VAL A 13 12.83 1.11 -1.92
N PRO A 14 13.11 2.22 -2.62
CA PRO A 14 14.49 2.69 -2.81
C PRO A 14 15.01 3.53 -1.65
N ASP A 15 14.14 4.03 -0.78
CA ASP A 15 14.46 4.92 0.34
C ASP A 15 13.59 4.54 1.53
N LEU A 16 14.17 3.81 2.48
CA LEU A 16 13.43 3.26 3.62
C LEU A 16 12.85 4.34 4.53
N ALA A 17 13.64 5.37 4.85
CA ALA A 17 13.20 6.42 5.76
C ALA A 17 12.02 7.20 5.19
N ARG A 18 12.07 7.51 3.90
CA ARG A 18 10.99 8.21 3.22
C ARG A 18 9.73 7.34 3.12
N ALA A 19 9.90 6.06 2.81
CA ALA A 19 8.79 5.10 2.72
C ALA A 19 8.11 4.91 4.07
N GLU A 20 8.89 4.80 5.14
CA GLU A 20 8.38 4.69 6.51
C GLU A 20 7.48 5.88 6.85
N ARG A 21 7.95 7.10 6.60
CA ARG A 21 7.15 8.30 6.84
C ARG A 21 5.86 8.30 6.02
N PHE A 22 5.97 7.97 4.74
CA PHE A 22 4.82 7.94 3.83
C PHE A 22 3.74 6.97 4.31
N TYR A 23 4.10 5.72 4.55
CA TYR A 23 3.12 4.70 4.90
C TYR A 23 2.57 4.86 6.31
N CYS A 24 3.37 5.34 7.26
CA CYS A 24 2.86 5.68 8.59
C CYS A 24 1.82 6.81 8.51
N ASP A 25 2.09 7.84 7.72
CA ASP A 25 1.16 8.97 7.58
C ASP A 25 -0.12 8.57 6.84
N VAL A 26 0.02 7.83 5.74
CA VAL A 26 -1.12 7.54 4.84
C VAL A 26 -2.00 6.41 5.38
N PHE A 27 -1.40 5.34 5.90
CA PHE A 27 -2.16 4.18 6.39
C PHE A 27 -2.40 4.21 7.91
N GLY A 28 -1.79 5.15 8.63
CA GLY A 28 -1.96 5.21 10.08
C GLY A 28 -1.29 4.06 10.83
N VAL A 29 -0.33 3.41 10.22
CA VAL A 29 0.44 2.32 10.83
C VAL A 29 1.58 2.86 11.68
N THR A 30 2.10 2.02 12.57
CA THR A 30 3.20 2.36 13.46
C THR A 30 4.38 1.43 13.24
N VAL A 31 5.58 1.93 13.55
CA VAL A 31 6.80 1.15 13.44
C VAL A 31 6.82 0.07 14.52
N GLY A 32 7.00 -1.17 14.10
CA GLY A 32 7.26 -2.31 14.96
C GLY A 32 8.75 -2.61 15.05
N ARG A 33 9.16 -3.80 14.57
CA ARG A 33 10.56 -4.22 14.61
C ARG A 33 11.34 -3.63 13.45
N ARG A 34 12.60 -3.30 13.72
CA ARG A 34 13.58 -3.04 12.66
C ARG A 34 14.39 -4.32 12.44
N LEU A 35 14.53 -4.71 11.18
CA LEU A 35 15.19 -5.94 10.79
C LEU A 35 16.52 -5.60 10.10
N GLY A 36 17.58 -5.43 10.87
CA GLY A 36 18.82 -4.89 10.36
C GLY A 36 18.67 -3.43 9.91
N GLY A 37 19.52 -2.98 9.00
CA GLY A 37 19.48 -1.61 8.48
C GLY A 37 18.58 -1.41 7.27
N GLY A 38 18.05 -2.49 6.69
CA GLY A 38 17.38 -2.45 5.39
C GLY A 38 15.91 -2.82 5.39
N ALA A 39 15.29 -3.08 6.54
CA ALA A 39 13.87 -3.44 6.60
C ALA A 39 13.21 -2.93 7.87
N VAL A 40 11.92 -2.65 7.78
CA VAL A 40 11.11 -2.23 8.92
C VAL A 40 9.73 -2.87 8.85
N GLU A 41 9.21 -3.24 10.00
CA GLU A 41 7.88 -3.77 10.19
C GLU A 41 6.92 -2.64 10.55
N LEU A 42 5.82 -2.52 9.82
CA LEU A 42 4.74 -1.57 10.12
C LEU A 42 3.51 -2.35 10.56
N LEU A 43 2.94 -1.95 11.70
CA LEU A 43 1.84 -2.63 12.37
C LEU A 43 0.60 -1.74 12.45
N GLY A 44 -0.58 -2.35 12.45
CA GLY A 44 -1.86 -1.66 12.58
C GLY A 44 -2.90 -2.07 11.54
N LEU A 45 -2.49 -2.72 10.46
CA LEU A 45 -3.38 -3.35 9.49
C LEU A 45 -3.60 -4.83 9.86
N GLU A 46 -4.53 -5.49 9.18
CA GLU A 46 -4.83 -6.92 9.38
C GLU A 46 -3.63 -7.82 9.10
N ALA A 47 -2.76 -7.40 8.17
CA ALA A 47 -1.48 -8.04 7.90
C ALA A 47 -0.35 -7.08 8.21
N PRO A 48 0.78 -7.55 8.75
CA PRO A 48 1.96 -6.69 8.88
C PRO A 48 2.49 -6.28 7.51
N LEU A 49 2.89 -5.02 7.41
CA LEU A 49 3.48 -4.46 6.19
C LEU A 49 4.98 -4.28 6.44
N TYR A 50 5.80 -4.92 5.64
CA TYR A 50 7.25 -4.76 5.69
C TYR A 50 7.72 -3.89 4.54
N LEU A 51 8.59 -2.94 4.85
CA LEU A 51 9.31 -2.15 3.85
C LEU A 51 10.72 -2.67 3.77
N LEU A 52 11.19 -2.95 2.55
CA LEU A 52 12.53 -3.47 2.29
C LEU A 52 13.27 -2.47 1.40
N GLU A 53 14.40 -1.95 1.88
CA GLU A 53 15.21 -1.06 1.05
C GLU A 53 16.04 -1.87 0.08
N VAL A 54 15.71 -1.74 -1.19
CA VAL A 54 16.37 -2.48 -2.27
C VAL A 54 16.55 -1.56 -3.48
N ALA A 55 17.74 -1.55 -4.04
CA ALA A 55 18.07 -0.68 -5.16
C ALA A 55 17.27 -1.02 -6.43
N GLY A 56 16.90 -0.01 -7.19
CA GLY A 56 16.43 -0.19 -8.56
C GLY A 56 17.48 -0.90 -9.39
N GLY A 57 17.05 -1.70 -10.37
CA GLY A 57 17.92 -2.51 -11.20
C GLY A 57 18.42 -3.80 -10.58
N SER A 58 18.15 -4.04 -9.30
CA SER A 58 18.53 -5.32 -8.65
C SER A 58 17.53 -6.42 -9.02
N VAL A 59 18.01 -7.67 -9.01
CA VAL A 59 17.18 -8.85 -9.33
C VAL A 59 16.12 -9.05 -8.27
N ALA A 60 14.86 -9.13 -8.70
CA ALA A 60 13.72 -9.21 -7.79
C ALA A 60 13.53 -10.61 -7.20
N SER A 61 13.88 -11.65 -7.94
CA SER A 61 13.68 -13.04 -7.53
C SER A 61 14.68 -13.95 -8.23
N ARG A 62 15.09 -15.02 -7.56
CA ARG A 62 15.93 -16.06 -8.18
C ARG A 62 15.20 -16.80 -9.31
N ALA A 63 13.87 -16.79 -9.28
CA ALA A 63 13.05 -17.52 -10.24
C ALA A 63 12.72 -16.73 -11.51
N SER A 64 13.12 -15.46 -11.57
CA SER A 64 12.77 -14.56 -12.68
C SER A 64 13.94 -13.65 -13.02
N PRO A 65 14.17 -13.34 -14.32
CA PRO A 65 15.15 -12.35 -14.73
C PRO A 65 14.70 -10.91 -14.49
N ALA A 66 13.47 -10.69 -14.02
CA ALA A 66 12.94 -9.35 -13.77
C ALA A 66 13.79 -8.61 -12.74
N VAL A 67 14.04 -7.32 -13.01
CA VAL A 67 14.73 -6.43 -12.10
C VAL A 67 13.76 -5.42 -11.50
N ARG A 68 14.09 -4.89 -10.34
CA ARG A 68 13.30 -3.85 -9.69
C ARG A 68 13.36 -2.57 -10.48
N ASP A 69 12.19 -1.96 -10.66
CA ASP A 69 12.04 -0.71 -11.39
C ASP A 69 11.02 0.15 -10.62
N TYR A 70 11.45 1.31 -10.15
CA TYR A 70 10.61 2.22 -9.37
C TYR A 70 9.95 3.30 -10.21
N ARG A 71 9.94 3.16 -11.53
CA ARG A 71 9.07 3.98 -12.37
C ARG A 71 7.61 3.62 -12.09
N ARG A 72 6.71 4.57 -12.34
CA ARG A 72 5.29 4.34 -12.13
C ARG A 72 4.84 3.04 -12.84
N HIS A 73 4.25 2.14 -12.08
CA HIS A 73 3.74 0.87 -12.58
C HIS A 73 2.43 0.51 -11.87
N TRP A 74 1.66 -0.36 -12.47
CA TRP A 74 0.48 -0.97 -11.89
C TRP A 74 0.59 -2.48 -12.07
N THR A 75 0.68 -3.19 -10.97
CA THR A 75 0.79 -4.65 -11.00
C THR A 75 -0.59 -5.31 -10.87
N PRO A 76 -0.75 -6.58 -11.28
CA PRO A 76 -2.00 -7.30 -11.05
C PRO A 76 -2.38 -7.42 -9.57
N VAL A 77 -1.39 -7.41 -8.67
CA VAL A 77 -1.63 -7.36 -7.22
C VAL A 77 -1.35 -5.94 -6.75
N HIS A 78 -2.34 -5.34 -6.10
CA HIS A 78 -2.23 -4.01 -5.51
C HIS A 78 -2.96 -3.98 -4.16
N LEU A 79 -2.71 -2.94 -3.38
CA LEU A 79 -3.34 -2.77 -2.08
C LEU A 79 -4.56 -1.86 -2.21
N ASP A 80 -5.69 -2.31 -1.68
CA ASP A 80 -6.84 -1.48 -1.40
C ASP A 80 -6.91 -1.32 0.12
N VAL A 81 -6.96 -0.08 0.59
CA VAL A 81 -6.99 0.22 2.01
C VAL A 81 -8.30 0.93 2.34
N ALA A 82 -9.11 0.31 3.20
CA ALA A 82 -10.35 0.90 3.64
C ALA A 82 -10.08 1.96 4.70
N VAL A 83 -10.73 3.11 4.55
CA VAL A 83 -10.61 4.27 5.44
C VAL A 83 -12.01 4.76 5.84
N GLU A 84 -12.11 5.47 6.97
CA GLU A 84 -13.38 6.00 7.43
C GLU A 84 -13.80 7.27 6.66
N ASP A 85 -12.84 8.08 6.25
CA ASP A 85 -13.07 9.37 5.58
C ASP A 85 -12.08 9.51 4.42
N ILE A 86 -12.53 9.22 3.22
CA ILE A 86 -11.67 9.22 2.04
C ILE A 86 -11.20 10.63 1.65
N ASP A 87 -12.00 11.65 1.90
CA ASP A 87 -11.60 13.02 1.56
C ASP A 87 -10.42 13.45 2.42
N ARG A 88 -10.47 13.13 3.72
CA ARG A 88 -9.36 13.39 4.63
C ARG A 88 -8.14 12.52 4.28
N ALA A 89 -8.35 11.23 4.06
CA ALA A 89 -7.28 10.31 3.71
C ALA A 89 -6.58 10.70 2.41
N ARG A 90 -7.35 11.18 1.42
CA ARG A 90 -6.81 11.72 0.17
C ARG A 90 -5.90 12.94 0.43
N SER A 91 -6.36 13.88 1.24
CA SER A 91 -5.57 15.07 1.58
C SER A 91 -4.26 14.70 2.28
N VAL A 92 -4.31 13.76 3.21
CA VAL A 92 -3.12 13.24 3.90
C VAL A 92 -2.18 12.58 2.92
N ALA A 93 -2.70 11.74 2.02
CA ALA A 93 -1.90 11.04 1.02
C ALA A 93 -1.16 12.01 0.09
N ILE A 94 -1.86 13.02 -0.43
CA ILE A 94 -1.27 14.04 -1.30
C ILE A 94 -0.19 14.82 -0.56
N ALA A 95 -0.45 15.23 0.68
CA ALA A 95 0.52 15.95 1.50
C ALA A 95 1.78 15.11 1.80
N ALA A 96 1.62 13.79 1.91
CA ALA A 96 2.74 12.87 2.14
C ALA A 96 3.53 12.54 0.87
N GLY A 97 3.06 12.94 -0.31
CA GLY A 97 3.76 12.76 -1.57
C GLY A 97 3.11 11.77 -2.54
N ALA A 98 1.90 11.30 -2.27
CA ALA A 98 1.15 10.49 -3.22
C ALA A 98 0.69 11.31 -4.42
N VAL A 99 0.58 10.67 -5.57
CA VAL A 99 -0.05 11.24 -6.76
C VAL A 99 -1.47 10.71 -6.84
N ASP A 100 -2.45 11.63 -6.84
CA ASP A 100 -3.85 11.29 -7.06
C ASP A 100 -4.07 11.10 -8.57
N GLU A 101 -4.39 9.87 -8.97
CA GLU A 101 -4.48 9.54 -10.39
C GLU A 101 -5.90 9.57 -10.94
N THR A 102 -6.92 9.47 -10.10
CA THR A 102 -8.32 9.37 -10.55
C THR A 102 -9.25 10.38 -9.91
N GLY A 103 -8.87 11.00 -8.81
CA GLY A 103 -9.81 11.66 -7.93
C GLY A 103 -10.71 10.65 -7.22
N VAL A 104 -11.53 11.13 -6.29
CA VAL A 104 -12.53 10.31 -5.62
C VAL A 104 -13.70 10.11 -6.56
N ARG A 105 -14.11 8.88 -6.76
CA ARG A 105 -15.26 8.51 -7.60
C ARG A 105 -16.22 7.62 -6.83
N ASP A 106 -17.49 7.73 -7.18
CA ASP A 106 -18.55 6.91 -6.58
C ASP A 106 -18.54 5.51 -7.20
N ALA A 107 -18.84 4.53 -6.36
CA ALA A 107 -19.07 3.14 -6.75
C ALA A 107 -20.26 2.60 -5.96
N PRO A 108 -20.89 1.50 -6.41
CA PRO A 108 -22.02 0.93 -5.67
C PRO A 108 -21.73 0.60 -4.22
N TYR A 109 -20.48 0.28 -3.90
CA TYR A 109 -20.03 -0.11 -2.56
C TYR A 109 -19.48 1.06 -1.72
N GLY A 110 -19.37 2.25 -2.28
CA GLY A 110 -18.84 3.41 -1.59
C GLY A 110 -18.11 4.37 -2.49
N ARG A 111 -16.98 4.89 -2.03
CA ARG A 111 -16.14 5.85 -2.76
C ARG A 111 -14.73 5.32 -2.82
N ILE A 112 -14.07 5.49 -3.95
CA ILE A 112 -12.73 4.96 -4.20
C ILE A 112 -11.86 5.98 -4.93
N ALA A 113 -10.58 5.99 -4.62
CA ALA A 113 -9.58 6.78 -5.34
C ALA A 113 -8.31 5.96 -5.52
N THR A 114 -7.66 6.14 -6.66
CA THR A 114 -6.42 5.45 -7.03
C THR A 114 -5.26 6.41 -6.97
N PHE A 115 -4.16 5.94 -6.38
CA PHE A 115 -2.96 6.74 -6.14
C PHE A 115 -1.71 5.99 -6.60
N ALA A 116 -0.65 6.76 -6.82
CA ALA A 116 0.70 6.24 -6.80
C ALA A 116 1.41 6.71 -5.53
N ASP A 117 2.20 5.83 -4.91
CA ASP A 117 3.11 6.24 -3.85
C ASP A 117 4.33 6.97 -4.44
N PRO A 118 5.23 7.54 -3.62
CA PRO A 118 6.40 8.25 -4.16
C PRO A 118 7.39 7.34 -4.93
N PHE A 119 7.20 6.03 -4.88
CA PHE A 119 8.13 5.05 -5.45
C PHE A 119 7.55 4.29 -6.65
N GLY A 120 6.44 4.77 -7.19
CA GLY A 120 5.82 4.20 -8.39
C GLY A 120 4.80 3.09 -8.13
N HIS A 121 4.57 2.69 -6.88
CA HIS A 121 3.58 1.65 -6.54
C HIS A 121 2.16 2.23 -6.54
N GLY A 122 1.23 1.52 -7.18
CA GLY A 122 -0.18 1.88 -7.16
C GLY A 122 -0.91 1.31 -5.95
N PHE A 123 -1.85 2.08 -5.41
CA PHE A 123 -2.77 1.62 -4.37
C PHE A 123 -4.07 2.40 -4.44
N CYS A 124 -5.11 1.86 -3.79
CA CYS A 124 -6.41 2.52 -3.69
C CYS A 124 -6.78 2.79 -2.23
N LEU A 125 -7.50 3.87 -2.02
CA LEU A 125 -8.23 4.13 -0.77
C LEU A 125 -9.71 3.93 -1.05
N ILE A 126 -10.42 3.28 -0.12
CA ILE A 126 -11.84 2.98 -0.23
C ILE A 126 -12.53 3.42 1.05
N GLU A 127 -13.63 4.18 0.89
CA GLU A 127 -14.58 4.45 1.96
C GLU A 127 -15.84 3.67 1.65
N PHE A 128 -16.09 2.58 2.36
CA PHE A 128 -17.29 1.78 2.15
C PHE A 128 -18.53 2.55 2.63
N ASN A 129 -19.62 2.41 1.88
CA ASN A 129 -20.94 2.81 2.37
C ASN A 129 -21.47 1.73 3.32
N GLU A 130 -22.71 1.92 3.82
CA GLU A 130 -23.33 1.01 4.76
C GLU A 130 -23.40 -0.43 4.24
N GLY A 131 -23.71 -0.61 2.94
CA GLY A 131 -23.79 -1.93 2.32
C GLY A 131 -22.45 -2.54 1.96
N GLY A 132 -21.42 -1.73 1.72
CA GLY A 132 -20.12 -2.20 1.29
C GLY A 132 -20.20 -3.11 0.07
N TYR A 133 -19.40 -4.15 0.03
CA TYR A 133 -19.41 -5.11 -1.09
C TYR A 133 -20.68 -5.94 -1.18
N ASP A 134 -21.51 -5.98 -0.14
CA ASP A 134 -22.83 -6.63 -0.25
C ASP A 134 -23.69 -5.99 -1.33
N ALA A 135 -23.46 -4.70 -1.62
CA ALA A 135 -24.17 -4.00 -2.70
C ALA A 135 -23.94 -4.61 -4.09
N ILE A 136 -22.87 -5.35 -4.27
CA ILE A 136 -22.48 -5.98 -5.56
C ILE A 136 -22.30 -7.49 -5.45
N ALA A 137 -22.56 -8.07 -4.28
CA ALA A 137 -22.50 -9.51 -4.09
C ALA A 137 -23.62 -10.21 -4.85
N THR A 138 -23.35 -11.41 -5.36
CA THR A 138 -24.31 -12.23 -6.10
C THR A 138 -24.68 -13.49 -5.35
#